data_9156f392d357af17f6abdb15c671cb2c
#
_entry.id   9156f392d357af17f6abdb15c671cb2c
#
_cell.length_a   1.000
_cell.length_b   1.000
_cell.length_c   1.000
_cell.angle_alpha   90.00
_cell.angle_beta   90.00
_cell.angle_gamma   90.00
#
_symmetry.space_group_name_H-M   'P 1'
#
loop_
_entity.id
_entity.type
_entity.pdbx_description
1 polymer ?
#
loop_
_entity_poly.entity_id
_entity_poly.type
_entity_poly.pdbx_seq_one_letter_code
_entity_poly.pdbx_strand_id
1 'polypeptide(L)'
;MGMTFDDLMAPLGAEAFRRDYLGQRPVHIEGGADKFMSLMNWSILERLLAVNTLWDTTRLDLVLDREPVAKAAYAGSQPAITGVAMADPLKVKRYVQQGATMVLNDIDQLTPELTAFAKTMEDALGGKVQGNLYQSSRRRQGFKVHYDTHDVFAVHCEGEKVWPVFEGRAEDPIAHNIFKGVPQEAHEEAKGKLWKEVRLRPGDLLYLPRGQYHYALADDGGCIHIAFGVTYPIGIDLVGYLYERLIADPLCRKNLPQGDTAALDGHLAALGERIASIMTEPATRRDIEAFIKGYRYVREPYDMAKLLEPAAVTYAVKANGLKLIEQQGRHGLVKEGSRQAVAVPKEVAAMVAWVLKREAFERGELDRAFAAADKPALDRFIQDMERMALIAARA
;
A
#
# COMPACT_ATOMS: atom_id res chain seq x y z
N MET A 1 -10.00 14.92 -3.43
CA MET A 1 -8.56 14.51 -3.37
C MET A 1 -8.37 13.75 -2.07
N GLY A 2 -7.61 12.65 -2.10
CA GLY A 2 -7.27 11.90 -0.87
C GLY A 2 -6.29 12.68 0.01
N MET A 3 -6.21 12.33 1.29
CA MET A 3 -5.24 12.86 2.26
C MET A 3 -3.80 12.57 1.80
N THR A 4 -2.95 13.58 1.74
CA THR A 4 -1.51 13.42 1.47
C THR A 4 -0.75 13.02 2.74
N PHE A 5 0.50 12.58 2.61
CA PHE A 5 1.32 12.27 3.78
C PHE A 5 1.69 13.53 4.58
N ASP A 6 1.79 14.71 3.93
CA ASP A 6 1.95 15.99 4.63
C ASP A 6 0.70 16.37 5.44
N ASP A 7 -0.51 16.13 4.89
CA ASP A 7 -1.76 16.35 5.64
C ASP A 7 -1.82 15.40 6.85
N LEU A 8 -1.38 14.15 6.70
CA LEU A 8 -1.31 13.18 7.80
C LEU A 8 -0.37 13.67 8.91
N MET A 9 0.78 14.21 8.54
CA MET A 9 1.80 14.68 9.50
C MET A 9 1.56 16.13 9.97
N ALA A 10 0.58 16.86 9.45
CA ALA A 10 0.29 18.23 9.89
C ALA A 10 -0.20 18.25 11.37
N PRO A 11 0.25 19.24 12.18
CA PRO A 11 1.06 20.41 11.81
C PRO A 11 2.59 20.20 11.83
N LEU A 12 3.09 19.02 12.19
CA LEU A 12 4.54 18.73 12.28
C LEU A 12 5.24 18.80 10.91
N GLY A 13 4.59 18.30 9.85
CA GLY A 13 5.11 18.15 8.50
C GLY A 13 5.91 16.86 8.27
N ALA A 14 5.83 16.32 7.06
CA ALA A 14 6.43 15.04 6.69
C ALA A 14 7.97 15.04 6.76
N GLU A 15 8.60 16.16 6.41
CA GLU A 15 10.07 16.27 6.45
C GLU A 15 10.60 16.23 7.89
N ALA A 16 10.01 17.01 8.80
CA ALA A 16 10.37 17.02 10.21
C ALA A 16 10.11 15.62 10.84
N PHE A 17 8.99 14.99 10.50
CA PHE A 17 8.69 13.65 10.96
C PHE A 17 9.78 12.63 10.53
N ARG A 18 10.15 12.61 9.24
CA ARG A 18 11.18 11.69 8.74
C ARG A 18 12.55 11.92 9.37
N ARG A 19 12.93 13.19 9.56
CA ARG A 19 14.22 13.55 10.11
C ARG A 19 14.35 13.21 11.60
N ASP A 20 13.31 13.50 12.40
CA ASP A 20 13.44 13.57 13.86
C ASP A 20 12.75 12.42 14.60
N TYR A 21 11.85 11.66 13.93
CA TYR A 21 10.99 10.69 14.61
C TYR A 21 10.96 9.30 13.95
N LEU A 22 10.91 9.23 12.61
CA LEU A 22 10.77 7.96 11.91
C LEU A 22 11.88 6.98 12.29
N GLY A 23 11.48 5.81 12.84
CA GLY A 23 12.41 4.78 13.33
C GLY A 23 13.18 5.16 14.60
N GLN A 24 13.01 6.37 15.15
CA GLN A 24 13.84 6.91 16.22
C GLN A 24 13.10 7.02 17.56
N ARG A 25 12.01 7.74 17.63
CA ARG A 25 11.29 8.03 18.88
C ARG A 25 9.81 8.31 18.66
N PRO A 26 8.97 8.13 19.69
CA PRO A 26 7.54 8.41 19.59
C PRO A 26 7.27 9.91 19.37
N VAL A 27 6.12 10.21 18.73
CA VAL A 27 5.58 11.56 18.65
C VAL A 27 4.06 11.56 18.65
N HIS A 28 3.48 12.49 19.40
CA HIS A 28 2.06 12.82 19.37
C HIS A 28 1.88 14.04 18.48
N ILE A 29 1.02 13.94 17.50
CA ILE A 29 0.67 15.01 16.57
C ILE A 29 -0.80 15.34 16.80
N GLU A 30 -1.08 16.50 17.35
CA GLU A 30 -2.44 16.99 17.57
C GLU A 30 -3.06 17.40 16.23
N GLY A 31 -4.32 17.04 16.02
CA GLY A 31 -5.06 17.35 14.79
C GLY A 31 -6.46 17.90 15.04
N GLY A 32 -7.05 18.50 14.02
CA GLY A 32 -8.45 18.91 14.09
C GLY A 32 -9.39 17.69 14.14
N ALA A 33 -10.48 17.80 14.88
CA ALA A 33 -11.41 16.69 15.14
C ALA A 33 -11.92 16.00 13.85
N ASP A 34 -12.04 16.75 12.75
CA ASP A 34 -12.55 16.25 11.46
C ASP A 34 -11.48 15.54 10.61
N LYS A 35 -10.21 15.57 11.03
CA LYS A 35 -9.08 15.12 10.22
C LYS A 35 -9.25 13.67 9.72
N PHE A 36 -9.78 12.78 10.55
CA PHE A 36 -9.94 11.36 10.24
C PHE A 36 -11.39 10.89 10.13
N MET A 37 -12.36 11.81 10.17
CA MET A 37 -13.79 11.47 10.10
C MET A 37 -14.19 10.70 8.83
N SER A 38 -13.54 10.97 7.71
CA SER A 38 -13.81 10.26 6.46
C SER A 38 -13.22 8.84 6.43
N LEU A 39 -12.19 8.58 7.23
CA LEU A 39 -11.59 7.24 7.33
C LEU A 39 -12.46 6.33 8.20
N MET A 40 -12.87 6.83 9.39
CA MET A 40 -13.65 6.04 10.35
C MET A 40 -14.42 6.95 11.30
N ASN A 41 -15.66 6.54 11.56
CA ASN A 41 -16.54 7.08 12.59
C ASN A 41 -17.56 6.00 12.97
N TRP A 42 -18.40 6.26 13.98
CA TRP A 42 -19.41 5.28 14.41
C TRP A 42 -20.31 4.77 13.28
N SER A 43 -20.74 5.65 12.35
CA SER A 43 -21.59 5.26 11.23
C SER A 43 -20.88 4.38 10.20
N ILE A 44 -19.60 4.66 9.91
CA ILE A 44 -18.79 3.82 9.02
C ILE A 44 -18.58 2.45 9.67
N LEU A 45 -18.23 2.42 10.96
CA LEU A 45 -18.06 1.16 11.71
C LEU A 45 -19.33 0.30 11.67
N GLU A 46 -20.51 0.89 11.92
CA GLU A 46 -21.78 0.17 11.85
C GLU A 46 -22.05 -0.43 10.47
N ARG A 47 -21.75 0.32 9.38
CA ARG A 47 -21.88 -0.19 8.01
C ARG A 47 -20.93 -1.37 7.74
N LEU A 48 -19.71 -1.30 8.20
CA LEU A 48 -18.74 -2.40 8.06
C LEU A 48 -19.20 -3.64 8.84
N LEU A 49 -19.68 -3.45 10.08
CA LEU A 49 -20.17 -4.55 10.92
C LEU A 49 -21.46 -5.20 10.34
N ALA A 50 -22.26 -4.44 9.56
CA ALA A 50 -23.45 -4.96 8.89
C ALA A 50 -23.12 -6.01 7.80
N VAL A 51 -21.89 -6.04 7.30
CA VAL A 51 -21.40 -7.08 6.37
C VAL A 51 -21.03 -8.33 7.15
N ASN A 52 -22.03 -9.04 7.69
CA ASN A 52 -21.85 -10.16 8.61
C ASN A 52 -20.94 -11.29 8.06
N THR A 53 -20.91 -11.49 6.75
CA THR A 53 -20.08 -12.51 6.10
C THR A 53 -18.59 -12.17 6.07
N LEU A 54 -18.20 -10.96 6.47
CA LEU A 54 -16.82 -10.52 6.54
C LEU A 54 -16.15 -10.88 7.88
N TRP A 55 -16.94 -10.93 8.97
CA TRP A 55 -16.42 -11.00 10.32
C TRP A 55 -16.42 -12.45 10.87
N ASP A 56 -15.45 -13.21 10.46
CA ASP A 56 -15.14 -14.50 11.08
C ASP A 56 -14.25 -14.29 12.33
N THR A 57 -14.02 -15.39 13.08
CA THR A 57 -13.22 -15.36 14.30
C THR A 57 -11.70 -15.22 14.06
N THR A 58 -11.25 -15.01 12.84
CA THR A 58 -9.86 -14.61 12.53
C THR A 58 -9.74 -13.10 12.30
N ARG A 59 -10.81 -12.48 11.80
CA ARG A 59 -10.86 -11.04 11.50
C ARG A 59 -11.42 -10.20 12.65
N LEU A 60 -12.24 -10.80 13.53
CA LEU A 60 -12.78 -10.11 14.69
C LEU A 60 -12.28 -10.80 15.96
N ASP A 61 -11.55 -10.04 16.77
CA ASP A 61 -11.09 -10.46 18.09
C ASP A 61 -11.77 -9.64 19.19
N LEU A 62 -11.92 -10.26 20.36
CA LEU A 62 -12.40 -9.61 21.58
C LEU A 62 -11.35 -9.75 22.68
N VAL A 63 -11.07 -8.65 23.37
CA VAL A 63 -10.16 -8.64 24.53
C VAL A 63 -10.90 -8.05 25.73
N LEU A 64 -10.98 -8.81 26.80
CA LEU A 64 -11.63 -8.40 28.04
C LEU A 64 -10.65 -8.54 29.18
N ASP A 65 -10.51 -7.49 30.02
CA ASP A 65 -9.62 -7.46 31.16
C ASP A 65 -8.17 -7.92 30.87
N ARG A 66 -7.63 -7.46 29.72
CA ARG A 66 -6.28 -7.71 29.21
C ARG A 66 -6.03 -9.14 28.71
N GLU A 67 -7.08 -9.95 28.63
CA GLU A 67 -6.99 -11.33 28.14
C GLU A 67 -7.85 -11.52 26.88
N PRO A 68 -7.38 -12.24 25.86
CA PRO A 68 -8.18 -12.58 24.72
C PRO A 68 -9.39 -13.43 25.11
N VAL A 69 -10.57 -13.07 24.62
CA VAL A 69 -11.76 -13.90 24.75
C VAL A 69 -11.63 -15.11 23.82
N ALA A 70 -11.83 -16.31 24.36
CA ALA A 70 -11.77 -17.52 23.54
C ALA A 70 -12.72 -17.44 22.35
N LYS A 71 -12.24 -17.68 21.14
CA LYS A 71 -13.00 -17.55 19.89
C LYS A 71 -14.31 -18.33 19.89
N ALA A 72 -14.30 -19.53 20.47
CA ALA A 72 -15.50 -20.36 20.64
C ALA A 72 -16.61 -19.69 21.49
N ALA A 73 -16.28 -18.74 22.37
CA ALA A 73 -17.25 -18.07 23.22
C ALA A 73 -18.16 -17.09 22.47
N TYR A 74 -17.68 -16.53 21.35
CA TYR A 74 -18.46 -15.62 20.50
C TYR A 74 -18.64 -16.11 19.05
N ALA A 75 -18.19 -17.34 18.76
CA ALA A 75 -18.47 -18.00 17.49
C ALA A 75 -19.97 -18.30 17.31
N GLY A 76 -20.47 -18.13 16.08
CA GLY A 76 -21.80 -18.57 15.68
C GLY A 76 -21.89 -20.08 15.52
N SER A 77 -23.12 -20.60 15.45
CA SER A 77 -23.40 -22.04 15.30
C SER A 77 -23.23 -22.55 13.87
N GLN A 78 -23.16 -21.66 12.88
CA GLN A 78 -23.00 -22.03 11.47
C GLN A 78 -21.53 -22.02 11.07
N PRO A 79 -21.00 -23.09 10.44
CA PRO A 79 -19.67 -23.06 9.88
C PRO A 79 -19.62 -22.06 8.72
N ALA A 80 -18.59 -21.22 8.67
CA ALA A 80 -18.32 -20.40 7.51
C ALA A 80 -17.98 -21.27 6.29
N ILE A 81 -18.19 -20.70 5.11
CA ILE A 81 -17.79 -21.30 3.82
C ILE A 81 -16.29 -21.66 3.82
N THR A 82 -15.47 -20.93 4.59
CA THR A 82 -14.02 -21.10 4.74
C THR A 82 -13.61 -22.15 5.81
N GLY A 83 -14.57 -22.76 6.51
CA GLY A 83 -14.27 -23.64 7.67
C GLY A 83 -13.93 -22.90 8.96
N VAL A 84 -13.83 -21.57 8.94
CA VAL A 84 -13.65 -20.71 10.12
C VAL A 84 -15.03 -20.23 10.60
N ALA A 85 -15.29 -20.25 11.92
CA ALA A 85 -16.58 -19.84 12.45
C ALA A 85 -16.79 -18.32 12.31
N MET A 86 -17.98 -17.90 11.89
CA MET A 86 -18.38 -16.49 11.93
C MET A 86 -18.57 -16.01 13.35
N ALA A 87 -18.27 -14.76 13.62
CA ALA A 87 -18.59 -14.12 14.90
C ALA A 87 -20.12 -13.92 15.01
N ASP A 88 -20.69 -14.27 16.17
CA ASP A 88 -22.11 -14.06 16.46
C ASP A 88 -22.33 -12.62 16.96
N PRO A 89 -23.07 -11.76 16.20
CA PRO A 89 -23.25 -10.36 16.59
C PRO A 89 -23.86 -10.16 17.99
N LEU A 90 -24.73 -11.05 18.43
CA LEU A 90 -25.36 -10.94 19.76
C LEU A 90 -24.36 -11.26 20.87
N LYS A 91 -23.52 -12.26 20.65
CA LYS A 91 -22.45 -12.61 21.60
C LYS A 91 -21.39 -11.51 21.65
N VAL A 92 -20.97 -11.00 20.49
CA VAL A 92 -20.00 -9.88 20.38
C VAL A 92 -20.54 -8.66 21.13
N LYS A 93 -21.78 -8.22 20.85
CA LYS A 93 -22.43 -7.10 21.57
C LYS A 93 -22.44 -7.29 23.08
N ARG A 94 -22.71 -8.50 23.54
CA ARG A 94 -22.72 -8.83 24.99
C ARG A 94 -21.34 -8.61 25.61
N TYR A 95 -20.26 -9.04 24.97
CA TYR A 95 -18.89 -8.81 25.44
C TYR A 95 -18.51 -7.32 25.40
N VAL A 96 -18.86 -6.60 24.33
CA VAL A 96 -18.65 -5.15 24.25
C VAL A 96 -19.39 -4.40 25.36
N GLN A 97 -20.61 -4.79 25.68
CA GLN A 97 -21.37 -4.23 26.82
C GLN A 97 -20.70 -4.49 28.18
N GLN A 98 -19.96 -5.60 28.30
CA GLN A 98 -19.15 -5.91 29.50
C GLN A 98 -17.85 -5.10 29.56
N GLY A 99 -17.51 -4.38 28.47
CA GLY A 99 -16.30 -3.55 28.37
C GLY A 99 -15.16 -4.22 27.61
N ALA A 100 -15.44 -5.28 26.84
CA ALA A 100 -14.45 -5.83 25.94
C ALA A 100 -14.06 -4.80 24.85
N THR A 101 -12.78 -4.77 24.51
CA THR A 101 -12.30 -4.12 23.29
C THR A 101 -12.55 -5.06 22.11
N MET A 102 -13.26 -4.57 21.11
CA MET A 102 -13.40 -5.24 19.81
C MET A 102 -12.25 -4.81 18.89
N VAL A 103 -11.58 -5.78 18.30
CA VAL A 103 -10.52 -5.58 17.31
C VAL A 103 -10.99 -6.11 15.97
N LEU A 104 -10.95 -5.28 14.94
CA LEU A 104 -11.21 -5.67 13.57
C LEU A 104 -9.88 -5.63 12.80
N ASN A 105 -9.42 -6.80 12.38
CA ASN A 105 -8.15 -6.97 11.70
C ASN A 105 -8.28 -6.74 10.19
N ASP A 106 -7.22 -6.25 9.56
CA ASP A 106 -7.07 -6.11 8.10
C ASP A 106 -8.18 -5.25 7.45
N ILE A 107 -8.47 -4.09 8.06
CA ILE A 107 -9.52 -3.19 7.57
C ILE A 107 -9.04 -2.23 6.48
N ASP A 108 -7.77 -2.16 6.20
CA ASP A 108 -7.11 -1.16 5.34
C ASP A 108 -7.51 -1.22 3.86
N GLN A 109 -8.35 -2.20 3.46
CA GLN A 109 -8.91 -2.32 2.11
C GLN A 109 -10.44 -2.43 2.10
N LEU A 110 -11.11 -2.21 3.21
CA LEU A 110 -12.57 -2.39 3.30
C LEU A 110 -13.37 -1.20 2.77
N THR A 111 -12.75 -0.04 2.64
CA THR A 111 -13.35 1.13 1.98
C THR A 111 -12.34 1.78 1.04
N PRO A 112 -12.80 2.53 0.01
CA PRO A 112 -11.89 3.28 -0.87
C PRO A 112 -11.01 4.27 -0.10
N GLU A 113 -11.53 4.91 0.95
CA GLU A 113 -10.82 5.88 1.78
C GLU A 113 -9.69 5.22 2.57
N LEU A 114 -9.95 4.07 3.19
CA LEU A 114 -8.93 3.28 3.90
C LEU A 114 -7.85 2.79 2.94
N THR A 115 -8.24 2.31 1.76
CA THR A 115 -7.30 1.85 0.71
C THR A 115 -6.41 3.00 0.24
N ALA A 116 -6.98 4.17 -0.04
CA ALA A 116 -6.24 5.36 -0.47
C ALA A 116 -5.29 5.86 0.63
N PHE A 117 -5.74 5.86 1.88
CA PHE A 117 -4.91 6.25 3.04
C PHE A 117 -3.72 5.30 3.22
N ALA A 118 -3.95 4.00 3.23
CA ALA A 118 -2.89 3.00 3.35
C ALA A 118 -1.89 3.10 2.18
N LYS A 119 -2.37 3.30 0.95
CA LYS A 119 -1.52 3.53 -0.22
C LYS A 119 -0.66 4.79 -0.07
N THR A 120 -1.23 5.89 0.41
CA THR A 120 -0.48 7.13 0.67
C THR A 120 0.66 6.90 1.67
N MET A 121 0.40 6.13 2.73
CA MET A 121 1.44 5.75 3.69
C MET A 121 2.52 4.87 3.06
N GLU A 122 2.14 3.85 2.27
CA GLU A 122 3.09 2.96 1.57
C GLU A 122 3.98 3.72 0.60
N ASP A 123 3.40 4.64 -0.18
CA ASP A 123 4.15 5.46 -1.14
C ASP A 123 5.12 6.42 -0.45
N ALA A 124 4.74 6.95 0.72
CA ALA A 124 5.57 7.89 1.48
C ALA A 124 6.66 7.21 2.32
N LEU A 125 6.42 6.01 2.84
CA LEU A 125 7.26 5.33 3.82
C LEU A 125 8.08 4.17 3.23
N GLY A 126 7.66 3.59 2.10
CA GLY A 126 8.37 2.48 1.46
C GLY A 126 8.24 1.15 2.19
N GLY A 127 7.12 0.94 2.91
CA GLY A 127 6.82 -0.28 3.66
C GLY A 127 5.42 -0.80 3.37
N LYS A 128 5.09 -2.01 3.82
CA LYS A 128 3.74 -2.58 3.80
C LYS A 128 2.92 -2.01 4.95
N VAL A 129 1.73 -1.51 4.65
CA VAL A 129 0.81 -0.92 5.63
C VAL A 129 -0.39 -1.83 5.83
N GLN A 130 -0.71 -2.14 7.08
CA GLN A 130 -1.86 -2.94 7.49
C GLN A 130 -2.62 -2.22 8.59
N GLY A 131 -3.94 -2.14 8.49
CA GLY A 131 -4.78 -1.39 9.43
C GLY A 131 -5.63 -2.31 10.30
N ASN A 132 -5.56 -2.13 11.62
CA ASN A 132 -6.42 -2.79 12.59
C ASN A 132 -7.22 -1.74 13.35
N LEU A 133 -8.54 -1.91 13.43
CA LEU A 133 -9.42 -1.03 14.17
C LEU A 133 -9.64 -1.56 15.59
N TYR A 134 -9.63 -0.67 16.54
CA TYR A 134 -9.91 -0.94 17.95
C TYR A 134 -11.10 -0.08 18.40
N GLN A 135 -12.17 -0.73 18.78
CA GLN A 135 -13.33 -0.12 19.44
C GLN A 135 -13.34 -0.53 20.92
N SER A 136 -13.32 0.44 21.81
CA SER A 136 -13.43 0.23 23.25
C SER A 136 -14.58 1.06 23.81
N SER A 137 -15.37 0.50 24.74
CA SER A 137 -16.62 1.13 25.20
C SER A 137 -16.62 1.55 26.67
N ARG A 138 -15.61 1.19 27.45
CA ARG A 138 -15.50 1.50 28.88
C ARG A 138 -14.07 1.71 29.29
N ARG A 139 -13.85 2.34 30.47
CA ARG A 139 -12.53 2.57 31.06
C ARG A 139 -11.89 1.25 31.53
N ARG A 140 -11.47 0.44 30.56
CA ARG A 140 -10.75 -0.81 30.77
C ARG A 140 -9.50 -0.85 29.93
N GLN A 141 -8.46 -1.45 30.48
CA GLN A 141 -7.22 -1.71 29.73
C GLN A 141 -7.45 -2.92 28.84
N GLY A 142 -7.32 -2.73 27.52
CA GLY A 142 -7.45 -3.82 26.55
C GLY A 142 -6.24 -4.75 26.56
N PHE A 143 -5.04 -4.20 26.57
CA PHE A 143 -3.80 -4.97 26.47
C PHE A 143 -2.84 -4.62 27.62
N LYS A 144 -2.06 -5.61 28.08
CA LYS A 144 -0.94 -5.41 29.00
C LYS A 144 0.13 -4.55 28.32
N VAL A 145 1.13 -4.09 29.10
CA VAL A 145 2.29 -3.41 28.50
C VAL A 145 2.99 -4.36 27.53
N HIS A 146 3.29 -3.86 26.34
CA HIS A 146 3.89 -4.62 25.25
C HIS A 146 4.63 -3.67 24.28
N TYR A 147 5.22 -4.22 23.26
CA TYR A 147 5.69 -3.53 22.08
C TYR A 147 5.16 -4.21 20.82
N ASP A 148 5.11 -3.47 19.70
CA ASP A 148 4.81 -4.03 18.39
C ASP A 148 6.09 -4.32 17.60
N THR A 149 6.00 -5.31 16.71
CA THR A 149 7.12 -5.74 15.85
C THR A 149 7.20 -4.97 14.53
N HIS A 150 6.47 -3.86 14.42
CA HIS A 150 6.41 -2.91 13.30
C HIS A 150 6.21 -1.49 13.85
N ASP A 151 6.40 -0.49 13.03
CA ASP A 151 6.04 0.88 13.38
C ASP A 151 4.52 1.02 13.46
N VAL A 152 4.03 1.82 14.41
CA VAL A 152 2.59 2.05 14.62
C VAL A 152 2.23 3.50 14.42
N PHE A 153 1.21 3.74 13.61
CA PHE A 153 0.53 5.03 13.45
C PHE A 153 -0.89 4.86 13.99
N ALA A 154 -1.08 5.24 15.25
CA ALA A 154 -2.40 5.19 15.88
C ALA A 154 -3.20 6.44 15.54
N VAL A 155 -4.11 6.30 14.58
CA VAL A 155 -5.02 7.33 14.07
C VAL A 155 -6.27 7.33 14.94
N HIS A 156 -6.52 8.40 15.70
CA HIS A 156 -7.65 8.47 16.62
C HIS A 156 -8.86 9.12 15.96
N CYS A 157 -9.98 8.38 15.89
CA CYS A 157 -11.15 8.75 15.11
C CYS A 157 -12.31 9.24 15.96
N GLU A 158 -12.57 8.58 17.10
CA GLU A 158 -13.75 8.87 17.96
C GLU A 158 -13.43 8.71 19.45
N GLY A 159 -14.02 9.54 20.29
CA GLY A 159 -13.85 9.50 21.74
C GLY A 159 -12.44 9.86 22.22
N GLU A 160 -12.06 9.42 23.41
CA GLU A 160 -10.72 9.68 23.96
C GLU A 160 -10.05 8.38 24.41
N LYS A 161 -8.71 8.32 24.29
CA LYS A 161 -7.90 7.18 24.72
C LYS A 161 -6.56 7.65 25.27
N VAL A 162 -6.16 7.12 26.41
CA VAL A 162 -4.89 7.44 27.06
C VAL A 162 -3.86 6.36 26.74
N TRP A 163 -2.68 6.79 26.32
CA TRP A 163 -1.57 5.94 25.95
C TRP A 163 -0.36 6.25 26.82
N PRO A 164 -0.11 5.47 27.88
CA PRO A 164 1.17 5.48 28.58
C PRO A 164 2.25 4.88 27.68
N VAL A 165 3.24 5.72 27.31
CA VAL A 165 4.40 5.34 26.52
C VAL A 165 5.62 5.38 27.42
N PHE A 166 6.48 4.38 27.36
CA PHE A 166 7.63 4.20 28.23
C PHE A 166 8.95 4.53 27.52
N GLU A 167 10.03 4.77 28.28
CA GLU A 167 11.37 5.05 27.74
C GLU A 167 12.02 3.81 27.11
N GLY A 168 11.68 2.61 27.62
CA GLY A 168 12.21 1.35 27.13
C GLY A 168 11.76 1.04 25.70
N ARG A 169 12.65 0.41 24.95
CA ARG A 169 12.43 -0.03 23.58
C ARG A 169 13.14 -1.34 23.33
N ALA A 170 12.45 -2.34 22.80
CA ALA A 170 13.07 -3.58 22.32
C ALA A 170 13.84 -3.28 21.03
N GLU A 171 15.04 -3.84 20.91
CA GLU A 171 15.89 -3.64 19.77
C GLU A 171 15.38 -4.45 18.56
N ASP A 172 14.94 -3.74 17.54
CA ASP A 172 14.52 -4.26 16.22
C ASP A 172 13.71 -5.58 16.24
N PRO A 173 12.65 -5.70 17.07
CA PRO A 173 11.88 -6.94 17.14
C PRO A 173 11.16 -7.20 15.81
N ILE A 174 11.05 -8.48 15.44
CA ILE A 174 10.35 -8.93 14.24
C ILE A 174 9.20 -9.87 14.58
N ALA A 175 8.32 -10.15 13.63
CA ALA A 175 7.18 -11.05 13.79
C ALA A 175 7.61 -12.52 13.87
N HIS A 176 8.42 -12.85 14.89
CA HIS A 176 8.93 -14.18 15.17
C HIS A 176 8.68 -14.55 16.63
N ASN A 177 8.51 -15.83 16.95
CA ASN A 177 8.18 -16.33 18.30
C ASN A 177 9.18 -15.89 19.39
N ILE A 178 10.47 -15.70 19.04
CA ILE A 178 11.48 -15.18 19.97
C ILE A 178 11.07 -13.81 20.54
N PHE A 179 10.41 -12.97 19.75
CA PHE A 179 9.98 -11.62 20.14
C PHE A 179 8.53 -11.56 20.59
N LYS A 180 7.65 -12.43 20.07
CA LYS A 180 6.23 -12.48 20.43
C LYS A 180 5.95 -13.32 21.68
N GLY A 181 6.82 -14.27 22.02
CA GLY A 181 6.68 -15.17 23.18
C GLY A 181 7.37 -14.67 24.45
N VAL A 182 7.71 -13.38 24.53
CA VAL A 182 8.34 -12.79 25.73
C VAL A 182 7.35 -12.80 26.90
N PRO A 183 7.74 -13.30 28.08
CA PRO A 183 6.89 -13.29 29.27
C PRO A 183 6.52 -11.87 29.71
N GLN A 184 5.34 -11.69 30.31
CA GLN A 184 4.85 -10.37 30.73
C GLN A 184 5.77 -9.69 31.76
N GLU A 185 6.37 -10.45 32.63
CA GLU A 185 7.31 -9.97 33.66
C GLU A 185 8.54 -9.31 32.98
N ALA A 186 9.03 -9.89 31.88
CA ALA A 186 10.15 -9.33 31.16
C ALA A 186 9.75 -8.02 30.42
N HIS A 187 8.51 -7.90 29.95
CA HIS A 187 8.00 -6.62 29.41
C HIS A 187 7.91 -5.56 30.52
N GLU A 188 7.42 -5.92 31.70
CA GLU A 188 7.31 -4.99 32.85
C GLU A 188 8.70 -4.50 33.31
N GLU A 189 9.71 -5.37 33.29
CA GLU A 189 11.08 -5.00 33.62
C GLU A 189 11.74 -4.13 32.56
N ALA A 190 11.58 -4.47 31.27
CA ALA A 190 12.26 -3.82 30.16
C ALA A 190 11.61 -2.51 29.70
N LYS A 191 10.36 -2.22 30.07
CA LYS A 191 9.65 -0.99 29.65
C LYS A 191 10.30 0.30 30.12
N GLY A 192 11.10 0.27 31.20
CA GLY A 192 11.72 1.46 31.77
C GLY A 192 10.71 2.40 32.44
N LYS A 193 11.09 3.69 32.54
CA LYS A 193 10.23 4.73 33.14
C LYS A 193 9.16 5.18 32.16
N LEU A 194 8.08 5.76 32.70
CA LEU A 194 7.07 6.43 31.87
C LEU A 194 7.71 7.66 31.19
N TRP A 195 7.73 7.63 29.85
CA TRP A 195 8.15 8.80 29.07
C TRP A 195 7.05 9.86 29.02
N LYS A 196 5.83 9.44 28.65
CA LYS A 196 4.68 10.35 28.56
C LYS A 196 3.38 9.56 28.61
N GLU A 197 2.38 10.17 29.25
CA GLU A 197 0.99 9.76 29.12
C GLU A 197 0.33 10.63 28.04
N VAL A 198 0.08 10.01 26.87
CA VAL A 198 -0.49 10.70 25.71
C VAL A 198 -1.99 10.51 25.70
N ARG A 199 -2.76 11.59 25.78
CA ARG A 199 -4.22 11.54 25.61
C ARG A 199 -4.56 11.86 24.18
N LEU A 200 -5.10 10.89 23.44
CA LEU A 200 -5.56 11.05 22.07
C LEU A 200 -7.02 11.45 22.03
N ARG A 201 -7.33 12.42 21.19
CA ARG A 201 -8.66 12.94 20.84
C ARG A 201 -8.92 12.75 19.34
N PRO A 202 -10.18 12.84 18.87
CA PRO A 202 -10.46 12.77 17.45
C PRO A 202 -9.58 13.72 16.62
N GLY A 203 -8.93 13.17 15.60
CA GLY A 203 -7.98 13.90 14.75
C GLY A 203 -6.51 13.77 15.15
N ASP A 204 -6.21 13.29 16.35
CA ASP A 204 -4.83 13.08 16.81
C ASP A 204 -4.20 11.82 16.18
N LEU A 205 -2.88 11.88 16.01
CA LEU A 205 -2.02 10.79 15.59
C LEU A 205 -0.94 10.53 16.63
N LEU A 206 -0.76 9.29 17.05
CA LEU A 206 0.40 8.86 17.82
C LEU A 206 1.26 7.93 16.95
N TYR A 207 2.50 8.32 16.72
CA TYR A 207 3.51 7.46 16.11
C TYR A 207 4.36 6.79 17.19
N LEU A 208 4.53 5.48 17.07
CA LEU A 208 5.41 4.66 17.91
C LEU A 208 6.35 3.87 16.99
N PRO A 209 7.67 4.03 17.11
CA PRO A 209 8.59 3.20 16.36
C PRO A 209 8.54 1.75 16.87
N ARG A 210 8.88 0.82 16.01
CA ARG A 210 8.99 -0.62 16.30
C ARG A 210 9.75 -0.87 17.62
N GLY A 211 9.20 -1.71 18.48
CA GLY A 211 9.80 -2.06 19.76
C GLY A 211 9.45 -1.14 20.92
N GLN A 212 8.77 0.00 20.69
CA GLN A 212 8.45 0.97 21.73
C GLN A 212 7.43 0.43 22.72
N TYR A 213 7.78 0.37 24.01
CA TYR A 213 6.86 -0.10 25.05
C TYR A 213 5.73 0.87 25.31
N HIS A 214 4.50 0.34 25.33
CA HIS A 214 3.28 1.10 25.56
C HIS A 214 2.12 0.20 26.01
N TYR A 215 1.02 0.83 26.40
CA TYR A 215 -0.32 0.25 26.47
C TYR A 215 -1.37 1.35 26.29
N ALA A 216 -2.65 0.99 26.24
CA ALA A 216 -3.70 1.96 26.01
C ALA A 216 -4.93 1.71 26.91
N LEU A 217 -5.54 2.80 27.38
CA LEU A 217 -6.72 2.84 28.24
C LEU A 217 -7.80 3.70 27.58
N ALA A 218 -8.96 3.12 27.28
CA ALA A 218 -10.10 3.88 26.79
C ALA A 218 -10.74 4.69 27.94
N ASP A 219 -11.37 5.82 27.61
CA ASP A 219 -12.24 6.56 28.52
C ASP A 219 -13.68 6.00 28.50
N ASP A 220 -14.54 6.41 29.45
CA ASP A 220 -15.89 5.86 29.65
C ASP A 220 -16.87 6.15 28.51
N GLY A 221 -16.58 7.12 27.65
CA GLY A 221 -17.44 7.52 26.51
C GLY A 221 -17.40 6.61 25.29
N GLY A 222 -16.52 5.62 25.29
CA GLY A 222 -16.24 4.82 24.11
C GLY A 222 -15.32 5.53 23.11
N CYS A 223 -14.49 4.76 22.39
CA CYS A 223 -13.56 5.34 21.41
C CYS A 223 -13.31 4.38 20.24
N ILE A 224 -12.90 4.97 19.12
CA ILE A 224 -12.42 4.25 17.94
C ILE A 224 -11.05 4.82 17.54
N HIS A 225 -10.08 3.94 17.37
CA HIS A 225 -8.84 4.29 16.69
C HIS A 225 -8.45 3.17 15.71
N ILE A 226 -7.67 3.52 14.71
CA ILE A 226 -7.05 2.58 13.79
C ILE A 226 -5.55 2.62 14.03
N ALA A 227 -4.95 1.47 14.31
CA ALA A 227 -3.51 1.31 14.31
C ALA A 227 -3.06 0.84 12.92
N PHE A 228 -2.41 1.72 12.16
CA PHE A 228 -1.73 1.33 10.93
C PHE A 228 -0.31 0.89 11.26
N GLY A 229 -0.07 -0.41 11.11
CA GLY A 229 1.25 -1.01 11.25
C GLY A 229 2.04 -0.87 9.96
N VAL A 230 3.29 -0.43 10.05
CA VAL A 230 4.18 -0.32 8.89
C VAL A 230 5.35 -1.27 9.06
N THR A 231 5.44 -2.25 8.16
CA THR A 231 6.53 -3.23 8.11
C THR A 231 7.47 -2.89 6.97
N TYR A 232 8.73 -2.71 7.27
CA TYR A 232 9.77 -2.41 6.28
C TYR A 232 10.52 -3.69 5.87
N PRO A 233 11.12 -3.71 4.66
CA PRO A 233 12.04 -4.80 4.29
C PRO A 233 13.26 -4.78 5.21
N ILE A 234 13.68 -5.95 5.66
CA ILE A 234 14.80 -6.12 6.61
C ILE A 234 15.88 -7.03 6.04
N GLY A 235 17.05 -7.06 6.69
CA GLY A 235 18.17 -7.88 6.23
C GLY A 235 17.85 -9.35 6.08
N ILE A 236 16.99 -9.92 6.91
CA ILE A 236 16.59 -11.32 6.82
C ILE A 236 15.74 -11.64 5.58
N ASP A 237 14.98 -10.65 5.07
CA ASP A 237 14.25 -10.80 3.80
C ASP A 237 15.24 -10.95 2.63
N LEU A 238 16.39 -10.27 2.68
CA LEU A 238 17.44 -10.41 1.69
C LEU A 238 18.11 -11.78 1.73
N VAL A 239 18.25 -12.41 2.90
CA VAL A 239 18.75 -13.78 3.01
C VAL A 239 17.81 -14.75 2.28
N GLY A 240 16.49 -14.61 2.46
CA GLY A 240 15.49 -15.38 1.72
C GLY A 240 15.57 -15.14 0.21
N TYR A 241 15.74 -13.89 -0.21
CA TYR A 241 15.91 -13.53 -1.62
C TYR A 241 17.19 -14.11 -2.24
N LEU A 242 18.30 -14.12 -1.50
CA LEU A 242 19.58 -14.69 -1.96
C LEU A 242 19.50 -16.20 -2.16
N TYR A 243 18.65 -16.90 -1.40
CA TYR A 243 18.52 -18.35 -1.47
C TYR A 243 18.26 -18.83 -2.91
N GLU A 244 17.38 -18.19 -3.66
CA GLU A 244 17.09 -18.53 -5.06
C GLU A 244 18.31 -18.36 -5.98
N ARG A 245 19.17 -17.39 -5.71
CA ARG A 245 20.44 -17.21 -6.44
C ARG A 245 21.50 -18.22 -6.06
N LEU A 246 21.56 -18.60 -4.79
CA LEU A 246 22.49 -19.60 -4.29
C LEU A 246 22.17 -21.01 -4.84
N ILE A 247 20.92 -21.33 -5.06
CA ILE A 247 20.51 -22.57 -5.74
C ILE A 247 21.16 -22.71 -7.13
N ALA A 248 21.32 -21.61 -7.86
CA ALA A 248 21.94 -21.63 -9.18
C ALA A 248 23.47 -21.80 -9.13
N ASP A 249 24.11 -21.50 -7.99
CA ASP A 249 25.56 -21.57 -7.85
C ASP A 249 26.06 -22.99 -7.57
N PRO A 250 26.99 -23.54 -8.39
CA PRO A 250 27.50 -24.91 -8.19
C PRO A 250 28.21 -25.13 -6.86
N LEU A 251 28.89 -24.12 -6.30
CA LEU A 251 29.60 -24.23 -5.01
C LEU A 251 28.60 -24.44 -3.87
N CYS A 252 27.48 -23.73 -3.89
CA CYS A 252 26.43 -23.85 -2.88
C CYS A 252 25.67 -25.19 -2.92
N ARG A 253 25.77 -25.93 -4.04
CA ARG A 253 25.13 -27.25 -4.22
C ARG A 253 26.07 -28.43 -3.98
N LYS A 254 27.35 -28.18 -3.67
CA LYS A 254 28.29 -29.24 -3.33
C LYS A 254 27.96 -29.87 -1.98
N ASN A 255 28.20 -31.16 -1.86
CA ASN A 255 28.17 -31.83 -0.56
C ASN A 255 29.22 -31.24 0.38
N LEU A 256 28.83 -31.05 1.63
CA LEU A 256 29.79 -30.61 2.64
C LEU A 256 30.80 -31.75 2.93
N PRO A 257 32.09 -31.43 3.05
CA PRO A 257 33.12 -32.42 3.44
C PRO A 257 32.76 -33.06 4.78
N GLN A 258 32.89 -34.39 4.84
CA GLN A 258 32.66 -35.17 6.07
C GLN A 258 33.97 -35.82 6.54
N GLY A 259 34.21 -35.79 7.86
CA GLY A 259 35.34 -36.44 8.47
C GLY A 259 36.70 -35.74 8.30
N ASP A 260 36.72 -34.59 7.61
CA ASP A 260 37.95 -33.77 7.42
C ASP A 260 37.65 -32.31 7.78
N THR A 261 38.09 -31.88 8.96
CA THR A 261 37.85 -30.52 9.48
C THR A 261 38.49 -29.44 8.60
N ALA A 262 39.71 -29.68 8.10
CA ALA A 262 40.43 -28.70 7.27
C ALA A 262 39.74 -28.51 5.91
N ALA A 263 39.22 -29.61 5.30
CA ALA A 263 38.45 -29.54 4.08
C ALA A 263 37.11 -28.82 4.31
N LEU A 264 36.45 -29.02 5.48
CA LEU A 264 35.22 -28.32 5.85
C LEU A 264 35.46 -26.84 6.03
N ASP A 265 36.53 -26.45 6.76
CA ASP A 265 36.88 -25.03 6.98
C ASP A 265 37.16 -24.33 5.65
N GLY A 266 37.91 -24.97 4.75
CA GLY A 266 38.16 -24.43 3.41
C GLY A 266 36.87 -24.27 2.58
N HIS A 267 35.96 -25.23 2.68
CA HIS A 267 34.66 -25.15 1.97
C HIS A 267 33.80 -24.03 2.52
N LEU A 268 33.70 -23.85 3.85
CA LEU A 268 32.97 -22.78 4.50
C LEU A 268 33.51 -21.39 4.15
N ALA A 269 34.87 -21.25 4.14
CA ALA A 269 35.51 -20.01 3.71
C ALA A 269 35.11 -19.66 2.26
N ALA A 270 35.23 -20.63 1.33
CA ALA A 270 34.88 -20.42 -0.06
C ALA A 270 33.39 -20.09 -0.25
N LEU A 271 32.47 -20.70 0.51
CA LEU A 271 31.05 -20.35 0.53
C LEU A 271 30.83 -18.91 1.01
N GLY A 272 31.48 -18.51 2.10
CA GLY A 272 31.39 -17.15 2.64
C GLY A 272 31.82 -16.10 1.61
N GLU A 273 32.96 -16.30 0.97
CA GLU A 273 33.44 -15.42 -0.10
C GLU A 273 32.50 -15.36 -1.29
N ARG A 274 31.97 -16.53 -1.70
CA ARG A 274 31.04 -16.57 -2.84
C ARG A 274 29.72 -15.87 -2.53
N ILE A 275 29.16 -16.04 -1.34
CA ILE A 275 27.95 -15.33 -0.89
C ILE A 275 28.18 -13.82 -0.88
N ALA A 276 29.30 -13.37 -0.30
CA ALA A 276 29.68 -11.95 -0.28
C ALA A 276 29.83 -11.39 -1.70
N SER A 277 30.45 -12.14 -2.61
CA SER A 277 30.57 -11.77 -4.02
C SER A 277 29.21 -11.60 -4.69
N ILE A 278 28.29 -12.57 -4.52
CA ILE A 278 26.93 -12.51 -5.09
C ILE A 278 26.16 -11.28 -4.56
N MET A 279 26.29 -10.96 -3.29
CA MET A 279 25.63 -9.78 -2.71
C MET A 279 26.11 -8.45 -3.31
N THR A 280 27.35 -8.38 -3.75
CA THR A 280 27.95 -7.16 -4.31
C THR A 280 27.85 -7.06 -5.84
N GLU A 281 27.38 -8.09 -6.51
CA GLU A 281 27.16 -8.08 -7.97
C GLU A 281 26.17 -6.98 -8.38
N PRO A 282 26.46 -6.21 -9.45
CA PRO A 282 25.55 -5.14 -9.92
C PRO A 282 24.14 -5.63 -10.26
N ALA A 283 24.00 -6.88 -10.71
CA ALA A 283 22.69 -7.48 -10.97
C ALA A 283 21.92 -7.69 -9.67
N THR A 284 22.56 -8.28 -8.65
CA THR A 284 21.95 -8.49 -7.33
C THR A 284 21.51 -7.17 -6.69
N ARG A 285 22.36 -6.15 -6.78
CA ARG A 285 22.04 -4.83 -6.26
C ARG A 285 20.77 -4.24 -6.92
N ARG A 286 20.68 -4.30 -8.26
CA ARG A 286 19.46 -3.83 -8.96
C ARG A 286 18.21 -4.57 -8.53
N ASP A 287 18.31 -5.87 -8.33
CA ASP A 287 17.19 -6.69 -7.91
C ASP A 287 16.78 -6.41 -6.45
N ILE A 288 17.74 -6.14 -5.56
CA ILE A 288 17.48 -5.69 -4.18
C ILE A 288 16.79 -4.33 -4.19
N GLU A 289 17.25 -3.38 -5.01
CA GLU A 289 16.60 -2.07 -5.16
C GLU A 289 15.15 -2.22 -5.68
N ALA A 290 14.91 -3.11 -6.64
CA ALA A 290 13.57 -3.43 -7.13
C ALA A 290 12.71 -4.11 -6.05
N PHE A 291 13.26 -5.03 -5.26
CA PHE A 291 12.60 -5.66 -4.12
C PHE A 291 12.16 -4.62 -3.08
N ILE A 292 13.09 -3.75 -2.65
CA ILE A 292 12.79 -2.68 -1.69
C ILE A 292 11.69 -1.75 -2.24
N LYS A 293 11.80 -1.33 -3.50
CA LYS A 293 10.81 -0.48 -4.15
C LYS A 293 9.44 -1.14 -4.26
N GLY A 294 9.41 -2.46 -4.49
CA GLY A 294 8.20 -3.25 -4.60
C GLY A 294 7.62 -3.75 -3.26
N TYR A 295 8.25 -3.45 -2.11
CA TYR A 295 7.83 -3.95 -0.81
C TYR A 295 6.62 -3.20 -0.26
N ARG A 296 5.46 -3.41 -0.92
CA ARG A 296 4.17 -2.81 -0.60
C ARG A 296 3.04 -3.74 -1.03
N TYR A 297 1.83 -3.53 -0.53
CA TYR A 297 0.67 -4.25 -1.03
C TYR A 297 0.22 -3.68 -2.37
N VAL A 298 -0.36 -4.55 -3.22
CA VAL A 298 -1.02 -4.11 -4.45
C VAL A 298 -2.39 -3.53 -4.07
N ARG A 299 -2.58 -2.23 -4.30
CA ARG A 299 -3.80 -1.48 -3.95
C ARG A 299 -4.40 -0.76 -5.16
N GLU A 300 -4.25 -1.35 -6.34
CA GLU A 300 -4.80 -0.73 -7.55
C GLU A 300 -6.31 -0.97 -7.64
N PRO A 301 -7.10 0.09 -7.91
CA PRO A 301 -8.54 -0.06 -8.13
C PRO A 301 -8.79 -0.80 -9.44
N TYR A 302 -9.87 -1.55 -9.52
CA TYR A 302 -10.29 -2.23 -10.75
C TYR A 302 -10.71 -1.26 -11.86
N ASP A 303 -11.10 -0.02 -11.52
CA ASP A 303 -11.51 1.04 -12.48
C ASP A 303 -12.44 0.54 -13.59
N MET A 304 -13.43 -0.30 -13.23
CA MET A 304 -14.30 -0.99 -14.19
C MET A 304 -14.96 -0.04 -15.20
N ALA A 305 -15.26 1.19 -14.78
CA ALA A 305 -15.82 2.19 -15.69
C ALA A 305 -14.83 2.56 -16.80
N LYS A 306 -13.53 2.66 -16.50
CA LYS A 306 -12.48 2.91 -17.50
C LYS A 306 -12.26 1.73 -18.44
N LEU A 307 -12.50 0.50 -17.97
CA LEU A 307 -12.40 -0.69 -18.82
C LEU A 307 -13.51 -0.73 -19.89
N LEU A 308 -14.62 -0.03 -19.67
CA LEU A 308 -15.72 0.10 -20.62
C LEU A 308 -15.49 1.28 -21.59
N GLU A 309 -14.57 2.18 -21.31
CA GLU A 309 -14.13 3.18 -22.29
C GLU A 309 -13.35 2.46 -23.39
N PRO A 310 -13.59 2.77 -24.68
CA PRO A 310 -12.76 2.24 -25.75
C PRO A 310 -11.31 2.53 -25.43
N ALA A 311 -10.46 1.52 -25.48
CA ALA A 311 -9.02 1.69 -25.24
C ALA A 311 -8.54 2.88 -26.09
N ALA A 312 -7.83 3.82 -25.47
CA ALA A 312 -7.28 4.96 -26.16
C ALA A 312 -6.33 4.45 -27.26
N VAL A 313 -6.83 4.39 -28.49
CA VAL A 313 -6.04 3.92 -29.61
C VAL A 313 -5.01 4.98 -29.95
N THR A 314 -3.75 4.66 -29.76
CA THR A 314 -2.63 5.50 -30.18
C THR A 314 -2.20 5.12 -31.59
N TYR A 315 -2.11 6.09 -32.46
CA TYR A 315 -1.64 5.91 -33.84
C TYR A 315 -0.21 6.43 -33.98
N ALA A 316 0.69 5.60 -34.46
CA ALA A 316 2.02 6.05 -34.93
C ALA A 316 1.89 6.62 -36.33
N VAL A 317 2.47 7.81 -36.56
CA VAL A 317 2.49 8.44 -37.86
C VAL A 317 3.68 7.90 -38.65
N LYS A 318 3.43 7.34 -39.86
CA LYS A 318 4.43 6.75 -40.74
C LYS A 318 4.66 7.60 -41.99
N ALA A 319 4.32 8.86 -41.95
CA ALA A 319 4.32 9.78 -43.08
C ALA A 319 5.66 10.50 -43.28
N ASN A 320 6.80 9.84 -43.03
CA ASN A 320 8.14 10.42 -43.16
C ASN A 320 8.41 10.96 -44.57
N GLY A 321 8.76 12.25 -44.66
CA GLY A 321 9.07 12.93 -45.93
C GLY A 321 7.85 13.31 -46.76
N LEU A 322 6.62 13.19 -46.22
CA LEU A 322 5.40 13.67 -46.86
C LEU A 322 5.08 15.10 -46.41
N LYS A 323 4.69 15.91 -47.39
CA LYS A 323 4.26 17.31 -47.20
C LYS A 323 2.91 17.55 -47.87
N LEU A 324 2.02 18.24 -47.17
CA LEU A 324 0.78 18.74 -47.78
C LEU A 324 1.10 20.07 -48.48
N ILE A 325 0.76 20.14 -49.74
CA ILE A 325 0.90 21.36 -50.55
C ILE A 325 -0.48 21.83 -51.03
N GLU A 326 -0.61 23.13 -51.24
CA GLU A 326 -1.79 23.74 -51.86
C GLU A 326 -1.39 24.47 -53.13
N GLN A 327 -2.03 24.14 -54.24
CA GLN A 327 -1.84 24.81 -55.55
C GLN A 327 -3.21 25.07 -56.18
N GLN A 328 -3.48 26.33 -56.54
CA GLN A 328 -4.73 26.75 -57.18
C GLN A 328 -6.01 26.27 -56.45
N GLY A 329 -5.98 26.31 -55.09
CA GLY A 329 -7.10 25.90 -54.28
C GLY A 329 -7.30 24.37 -54.15
N ARG A 330 -6.37 23.57 -54.68
CA ARG A 330 -6.36 22.09 -54.54
C ARG A 330 -5.24 21.65 -53.61
N HIS A 331 -5.54 20.72 -52.71
CA HIS A 331 -4.58 20.16 -51.80
C HIS A 331 -4.01 18.84 -52.34
N GLY A 332 -2.72 18.64 -52.18
CA GLY A 332 -2.05 17.41 -52.59
C GLY A 332 -0.97 16.99 -51.57
N LEU A 333 -0.84 15.69 -51.39
CA LEU A 333 0.20 15.08 -50.56
C LEU A 333 1.37 14.70 -51.45
N VAL A 334 2.57 15.25 -51.17
CA VAL A 334 3.78 15.05 -51.99
C VAL A 334 4.88 14.48 -51.12
N LYS A 335 5.55 13.44 -51.63
CA LYS A 335 6.77 12.93 -50.99
C LYS A 335 7.97 13.80 -51.41
N GLU A 336 8.83 14.08 -50.47
CA GLU A 336 10.05 14.86 -50.71
C GLU A 336 10.87 14.24 -51.85
N GLY A 337 11.22 15.05 -52.85
CA GLY A 337 11.90 14.60 -54.07
C GLY A 337 10.99 14.06 -55.19
N SER A 338 9.67 13.93 -54.98
CA SER A 338 8.71 13.48 -55.99
C SER A 338 8.01 14.66 -56.66
N ARG A 339 7.69 14.51 -57.95
CA ARG A 339 6.83 15.46 -58.72
C ARG A 339 5.36 15.02 -58.73
N GLN A 340 5.06 13.85 -58.20
CA GLN A 340 3.67 13.33 -58.16
C GLN A 340 3.01 13.70 -56.84
N ALA A 341 1.81 14.26 -56.93
CA ALA A 341 0.96 14.59 -55.79
C ALA A 341 -0.26 13.69 -55.77
N VAL A 342 -0.58 13.16 -54.61
CA VAL A 342 -1.86 12.48 -54.38
C VAL A 342 -2.88 13.52 -53.90
N ALA A 343 -4.00 13.65 -54.64
CA ALA A 343 -5.04 14.63 -54.29
C ALA A 343 -5.63 14.37 -52.90
N VAL A 344 -5.75 15.44 -52.11
CA VAL A 344 -6.36 15.43 -50.79
C VAL A 344 -7.63 16.25 -50.82
N PRO A 345 -8.81 15.69 -50.45
CA PRO A 345 -10.06 16.45 -50.37
C PRO A 345 -9.92 17.63 -49.42
N LYS A 346 -10.52 18.78 -49.78
CA LYS A 346 -10.43 20.00 -48.98
C LYS A 346 -10.95 19.82 -47.55
N GLU A 347 -11.97 18.99 -47.39
CA GLU A 347 -12.65 18.69 -46.14
C GLU A 347 -11.74 18.02 -45.11
N VAL A 348 -10.75 17.23 -45.55
CA VAL A 348 -9.80 16.50 -44.68
C VAL A 348 -8.40 17.13 -44.68
N ALA A 349 -8.14 18.13 -45.48
CA ALA A 349 -6.81 18.73 -45.61
C ALA A 349 -6.24 19.25 -44.29
N ALA A 350 -7.10 19.86 -43.44
CA ALA A 350 -6.72 20.33 -42.12
C ALA A 350 -6.37 19.17 -41.19
N MET A 351 -7.08 18.03 -41.24
CA MET A 351 -6.79 16.83 -40.45
C MET A 351 -5.48 16.18 -40.89
N VAL A 352 -5.24 16.09 -42.21
CA VAL A 352 -3.96 15.60 -42.75
C VAL A 352 -2.81 16.48 -42.28
N ALA A 353 -2.93 17.80 -42.38
CA ALA A 353 -1.90 18.73 -41.91
C ALA A 353 -1.63 18.59 -40.41
N TRP A 354 -2.67 18.31 -39.62
CA TRP A 354 -2.58 18.10 -38.17
C TRP A 354 -1.82 16.81 -37.85
N VAL A 355 -2.10 15.70 -38.56
CA VAL A 355 -1.42 14.40 -38.38
C VAL A 355 0.04 14.49 -38.79
N LEU A 356 0.36 15.12 -39.94
CA LEU A 356 1.72 15.20 -40.44
C LEU A 356 2.70 15.97 -39.54
N LYS A 357 2.20 16.75 -38.59
CA LYS A 357 3.01 17.49 -37.58
C LYS A 357 3.38 16.68 -36.38
N ARG A 358 3.01 15.40 -36.32
CA ARG A 358 3.13 14.52 -35.11
C ARG A 358 3.86 13.24 -35.47
N GLU A 359 4.54 12.68 -34.48
CA GLU A 359 5.12 11.33 -34.57
C GLU A 359 4.10 10.25 -34.15
N ALA A 360 3.20 10.59 -33.21
CA ALA A 360 2.09 9.78 -32.77
C ALA A 360 0.97 10.68 -32.22
N PHE A 361 -0.25 10.15 -32.13
CA PHE A 361 -1.39 10.82 -31.50
C PHE A 361 -2.40 9.79 -30.98
N GLU A 362 -3.15 10.16 -29.95
CA GLU A 362 -4.29 9.41 -29.47
C GLU A 362 -5.56 9.78 -30.26
N ARG A 363 -6.47 8.82 -30.43
CA ARG A 363 -7.78 9.07 -31.07
C ARG A 363 -8.51 10.25 -30.41
N GLY A 364 -8.53 10.33 -29.08
CA GLY A 364 -9.17 11.41 -28.35
C GLY A 364 -8.55 12.80 -28.59
N GLU A 365 -7.27 12.89 -28.99
CA GLU A 365 -6.65 14.16 -29.36
C GLU A 365 -7.20 14.67 -30.72
N LEU A 366 -7.38 13.75 -31.68
CA LEU A 366 -8.00 14.07 -32.97
C LEU A 366 -9.46 14.52 -32.78
N ASP A 367 -10.22 13.79 -31.95
CA ASP A 367 -11.63 14.11 -31.66
C ASP A 367 -11.75 15.51 -31.02
N ARG A 368 -10.85 15.89 -30.13
CA ARG A 368 -10.80 17.24 -29.52
C ARG A 368 -10.37 18.33 -30.51
N ALA A 369 -9.36 18.04 -31.32
CA ALA A 369 -8.85 19.01 -32.30
C ALA A 369 -9.87 19.34 -33.38
N PHE A 370 -10.75 18.40 -33.73
CA PHE A 370 -11.75 18.52 -34.75
C PHE A 370 -13.18 18.27 -34.23
N ALA A 371 -13.49 18.81 -33.04
CA ALA A 371 -14.77 18.62 -32.35
C ALA A 371 -16.01 19.09 -33.16
N ALA A 372 -15.82 19.91 -34.20
CA ALA A 372 -16.86 20.33 -35.11
C ALA A 372 -17.15 19.31 -36.23
N ALA A 373 -16.28 18.32 -36.44
CA ALA A 373 -16.51 17.23 -37.38
C ALA A 373 -17.37 16.14 -36.75
N ASP A 374 -18.25 15.50 -37.53
CA ASP A 374 -19.02 14.38 -37.04
C ASP A 374 -18.13 13.13 -36.79
N LYS A 375 -18.50 12.31 -35.86
CA LYS A 375 -17.74 11.12 -35.47
C LYS A 375 -17.54 10.15 -36.64
N PRO A 376 -18.56 9.87 -37.50
CA PRO A 376 -18.38 9.06 -38.72
C PRO A 376 -17.37 9.62 -39.70
N ALA A 377 -17.23 10.96 -39.82
CA ALA A 377 -16.22 11.57 -40.72
C ALA A 377 -14.80 11.35 -40.16
N LEU A 378 -14.61 11.47 -38.84
CA LEU A 378 -13.33 11.19 -38.17
C LEU A 378 -12.97 9.70 -38.26
N ASP A 379 -13.94 8.80 -38.17
CA ASP A 379 -13.70 7.36 -38.33
C ASP A 379 -13.27 7.01 -39.76
N ARG A 380 -13.94 7.57 -40.76
CA ARG A 380 -13.54 7.43 -42.19
C ARG A 380 -12.14 7.97 -42.41
N PHE A 381 -11.84 9.15 -41.88
CA PHE A 381 -10.50 9.75 -41.99
C PHE A 381 -9.41 8.82 -41.46
N ILE A 382 -9.59 8.24 -40.25
CA ILE A 382 -8.63 7.29 -39.68
C ILE A 382 -8.47 6.07 -40.55
N GLN A 383 -9.59 5.45 -41.02
CA GLN A 383 -9.54 4.30 -41.90
C GLN A 383 -8.79 4.58 -43.21
N ASP A 384 -9.00 5.77 -43.79
CA ASP A 384 -8.29 6.18 -45.04
C ASP A 384 -6.81 6.38 -44.78
N MET A 385 -6.41 7.00 -43.66
CA MET A 385 -5.01 7.17 -43.29
C MET A 385 -4.32 5.81 -43.00
N GLU A 386 -5.00 4.86 -42.38
CA GLU A 386 -4.50 3.48 -42.18
C GLU A 386 -4.38 2.74 -43.52
N ARG A 387 -5.39 2.83 -44.39
CA ARG A 387 -5.37 2.21 -45.74
C ARG A 387 -4.22 2.72 -46.58
N MET A 388 -3.90 3.99 -46.45
CA MET A 388 -2.75 4.62 -47.14
C MET A 388 -1.42 4.33 -46.43
N ALA A 389 -1.42 3.58 -45.33
CA ALA A 389 -0.27 3.29 -44.48
C ALA A 389 0.45 4.55 -43.93
N LEU A 390 -0.28 5.66 -43.78
CA LEU A 390 0.22 6.91 -43.21
C LEU A 390 0.19 6.93 -41.69
N ILE A 391 -0.66 6.12 -41.09
CA ILE A 391 -0.70 5.87 -39.66
C ILE A 391 -0.82 4.36 -39.41
N ALA A 392 -0.45 3.92 -38.22
CA ALA A 392 -0.71 2.54 -37.74
C ALA A 392 -1.07 2.57 -36.27
N ALA A 393 -2.13 1.81 -35.89
CA ALA A 393 -2.44 1.61 -34.48
C ALA A 393 -1.25 0.96 -33.76
N ARG A 394 -0.91 1.48 -32.57
CA ARG A 394 0.01 0.84 -31.63
C ARG A 394 -0.82 -0.03 -30.71
N ALA A 395 -0.46 -1.31 -30.61
CA ALA A 395 -1.03 -2.24 -29.62
C ALA A 395 -0.59 -1.86 -28.21
#